data_92b023815b9ea2deea408064edb9e38c
#
_entry.id   92b023815b9ea2deea408064edb9e38c
#
_cell.length_a   1.000
_cell.length_b   1.000
_cell.length_c   1.000
_cell.angle_alpha   90.00
_cell.angle_beta   90.00
_cell.angle_gamma   90.00
#
_symmetry.space_group_name_H-M   'P 1'
#
loop_
_entity.id
_entity.type
_entity.pdbx_description
1 polymer ?
#
loop_
_entity_poly.entity_id
_entity_poly.type
_entity_poly.pdbx_seq_one_letter_code
_entity_poly.pdbx_strand_id
1 'polypeptide(L)'
;MLEQSYGLNFFLKSPKNKTQNKRLIYIRISVDGVAKESSTKRHWEAARWDQQLERAIGVKEDARELNFFLESLTTKVNAFRTELLNQEKPINAVDLIDYVNGRYKRRNKVLEEFQEHNEEIAELVEIGDKAPGTLERYTTARSHVKEFIRFKYKVDDLPFAALNYEFVKNYNHYLRTVRNCSNNTSLKYISNFKKIVLRAVAKDIIPKDPFKLFTGKKTKVKRKPLTRPELQRIEEKVFSSARLSVVRDIFVFQCYTGLSYIDAVQLKWDRIKEGNDGSMWIMSDRQKSKSDTDIPLLPKALEIIAKYDKDPLCLERGTVLPLRSNQKMNEYLKEIADLCDIREKLNTHKARRTFASTVTLNNGVSIHVVKEMLGHYSVQQTEEYAITEQETISREMNALKERLDTVKKVQEDEVGDDLKMILLQFKKDFEDFRKSQSK
;
A
#
# COMPACT_ATOMS: atom_id res chain seq x y z
N MET A 1 11.91 -22.10 26.73
CA MET A 1 11.72 -22.38 28.19
C MET A 1 10.66 -23.46 28.29
N LEU A 2 10.91 -24.47 29.09
CA LEU A 2 9.90 -25.48 29.45
C LEU A 2 8.85 -24.78 30.33
N GLU A 3 7.58 -25.18 30.21
CA GLU A 3 6.53 -24.66 31.08
C GLU A 3 6.87 -24.97 32.55
N GLN A 4 6.54 -23.99 33.42
CA GLN A 4 6.73 -24.17 34.90
C GLN A 4 5.56 -24.89 35.55
N SER A 5 4.36 -24.79 34.95
CA SER A 5 3.17 -25.45 35.46
C SER A 5 2.24 -25.89 34.32
N TYR A 6 1.68 -27.11 34.45
CA TYR A 6 0.71 -27.67 33.51
C TYR A 6 -0.41 -28.35 34.26
N GLY A 7 -1.64 -28.12 33.87
CA GLY A 7 -2.83 -28.76 34.40
C GLY A 7 -3.86 -29.03 33.29
N LEU A 8 -4.49 -30.23 33.35
CA LEU A 8 -5.60 -30.62 32.49
C LEU A 8 -6.71 -31.17 33.37
N ASN A 9 -7.91 -30.59 33.29
CA ASN A 9 -9.03 -30.91 34.12
C ASN A 9 -10.32 -31.01 33.31
N PHE A 10 -11.23 -31.91 33.75
CA PHE A 10 -12.60 -31.99 33.22
C PHE A 10 -13.61 -31.55 34.26
N PHE A 11 -14.64 -30.84 33.84
CA PHE A 11 -15.70 -30.40 34.73
C PHE A 11 -17.03 -30.22 34.00
N LEU A 12 -18.12 -30.27 34.77
CA LEU A 12 -19.45 -30.00 34.26
C LEU A 12 -19.70 -28.48 34.27
N LYS A 13 -19.96 -27.87 33.09
CA LYS A 13 -20.30 -26.45 32.99
C LYS A 13 -21.68 -26.20 33.59
N SER A 14 -21.79 -25.23 34.48
CA SER A 14 -23.07 -24.82 35.04
C SER A 14 -23.98 -24.29 33.95
N PRO A 15 -25.24 -24.81 33.81
CA PRO A 15 -26.17 -24.32 32.79
C PRO A 15 -26.67 -22.93 33.17
N LYS A 16 -27.04 -22.14 32.17
CA LYS A 16 -27.72 -20.84 32.39
C LYS A 16 -29.11 -21.02 33.06
N ASN A 17 -29.80 -22.13 32.79
CA ASN A 17 -31.07 -22.52 33.45
C ASN A 17 -30.83 -23.65 34.43
N LYS A 18 -31.13 -23.45 35.70
CA LYS A 18 -30.89 -24.39 36.81
C LYS A 18 -31.67 -25.71 36.73
N THR A 19 -32.60 -25.90 35.83
CA THR A 19 -33.52 -27.05 35.69
C THR A 19 -32.98 -28.20 34.85
N GLN A 20 -31.79 -28.06 34.23
CA GLN A 20 -31.23 -29.13 33.37
C GLN A 20 -30.33 -30.08 34.18
N ASN A 21 -30.74 -31.32 34.32
CA ASN A 21 -29.92 -32.39 34.96
C ASN A 21 -28.71 -32.81 34.13
N LYS A 22 -28.77 -32.68 32.80
CA LYS A 22 -27.64 -32.97 31.90
C LYS A 22 -26.83 -31.69 31.62
N ARG A 23 -25.53 -31.74 31.84
CA ARG A 23 -24.61 -30.61 31.68
C ARG A 23 -23.53 -30.95 30.66
N LEU A 24 -23.05 -29.95 29.95
CA LEU A 24 -21.89 -30.08 29.03
C LEU A 24 -20.60 -30.29 29.83
N ILE A 25 -19.81 -31.27 29.40
CA ILE A 25 -18.47 -31.50 29.92
C ILE A 25 -17.50 -30.57 29.20
N TYR A 26 -16.72 -29.86 29.97
CA TYR A 26 -15.65 -28.98 29.50
C TYR A 26 -14.31 -29.53 29.87
N ILE A 27 -13.33 -29.34 29.01
CA ILE A 27 -11.91 -29.49 29.28
C ILE A 27 -11.32 -28.13 29.61
N ARG A 28 -10.56 -28.02 30.68
CA ARG A 28 -9.74 -26.86 31.03
C ARG A 28 -8.29 -27.27 30.99
N ILE A 29 -7.49 -26.47 30.24
CA ILE A 29 -6.03 -26.64 30.19
C ILE A 29 -5.39 -25.36 30.70
N SER A 30 -4.49 -25.50 31.65
CA SER A 30 -3.73 -24.40 32.26
C SER A 30 -2.25 -24.59 31.99
N VAL A 31 -1.58 -23.55 31.55
CA VAL A 31 -0.13 -23.51 31.34
C VAL A 31 0.37 -22.16 31.90
N ASP A 32 1.33 -22.23 32.81
CA ASP A 32 1.96 -21.06 33.47
C ASP A 32 0.93 -20.05 33.99
N GLY A 33 -0.10 -20.54 34.66
CA GLY A 33 -1.19 -19.72 35.24
C GLY A 33 -2.26 -19.27 34.27
N VAL A 34 -2.08 -19.44 32.95
CA VAL A 34 -3.08 -19.09 31.93
C VAL A 34 -3.96 -20.28 31.62
N ALA A 35 -5.27 -20.18 31.94
CA ALA A 35 -6.25 -21.22 31.69
C ALA A 35 -7.10 -20.95 30.44
N LYS A 36 -7.39 -21.99 29.65
CA LYS A 36 -8.34 -21.98 28.54
C LYS A 36 -9.30 -23.16 28.65
N GLU A 37 -10.55 -22.95 28.25
CA GLU A 37 -11.63 -23.93 28.32
C GLU A 37 -12.22 -24.21 26.95
N SER A 38 -12.64 -25.45 26.73
CA SER A 38 -13.41 -25.83 25.56
C SER A 38 -14.45 -26.90 25.90
N SER A 39 -15.55 -26.90 25.17
CA SER A 39 -16.59 -27.96 25.30
C SER A 39 -16.10 -29.23 24.62
N THR A 40 -16.26 -30.38 25.30
CA THR A 40 -16.05 -31.69 24.71
C THR A 40 -17.21 -32.13 23.80
N LYS A 41 -18.30 -31.31 23.73
CA LYS A 41 -19.56 -31.62 23.06
C LYS A 41 -20.29 -32.83 23.61
N ARG A 42 -19.87 -33.37 24.74
CA ARG A 42 -20.53 -34.45 25.47
C ARG A 42 -21.31 -33.87 26.64
N HIS A 43 -22.48 -34.50 26.96
CA HIS A 43 -23.32 -34.11 28.08
C HIS A 43 -23.33 -35.26 29.07
N TRP A 44 -23.41 -34.94 30.37
CA TRP A 44 -23.53 -35.91 31.42
C TRP A 44 -24.46 -35.44 32.53
N GLU A 45 -25.02 -36.40 33.29
CA GLU A 45 -25.87 -36.12 34.44
C GLU A 45 -25.06 -35.69 35.64
N ALA A 46 -25.43 -34.55 36.26
CA ALA A 46 -24.63 -34.03 37.39
C ALA A 46 -24.56 -34.98 38.57
N ALA A 47 -25.64 -35.76 38.87
CA ALA A 47 -25.68 -36.73 39.95
C ALA A 47 -24.75 -37.97 39.72
N ARG A 48 -24.33 -38.20 38.48
CA ARG A 48 -23.45 -39.32 38.09
C ARG A 48 -22.03 -38.83 37.71
N TRP A 49 -21.62 -37.67 38.20
CA TRP A 49 -20.30 -37.08 37.94
C TRP A 49 -19.51 -36.97 39.25
N ASP A 50 -18.31 -37.48 39.27
CA ASP A 50 -17.35 -37.25 40.34
C ASP A 50 -16.43 -36.11 39.97
N GLN A 51 -16.53 -34.99 40.69
CA GLN A 51 -15.73 -33.81 40.42
C GLN A 51 -14.29 -33.91 40.93
N GLN A 52 -14.04 -34.78 41.92
CA GLN A 52 -12.66 -35.00 42.43
C GLN A 52 -11.89 -35.90 41.47
N LEU A 53 -12.53 -36.95 40.96
CA LEU A 53 -11.95 -37.88 40.00
C LEU A 53 -12.11 -37.41 38.56
N GLU A 54 -12.89 -36.34 38.31
CA GLU A 54 -13.16 -35.73 37.01
C GLU A 54 -13.70 -36.72 35.96
N ARG A 55 -14.57 -37.62 36.39
CA ARG A 55 -15.10 -38.71 35.57
C ARG A 55 -16.53 -39.11 35.92
N ALA A 56 -17.13 -39.87 35.02
CA ALA A 56 -18.46 -40.44 35.24
C ALA A 56 -18.42 -41.56 36.31
N ILE A 57 -19.41 -41.53 37.22
CA ILE A 57 -19.61 -42.54 38.25
C ILE A 57 -20.42 -43.71 37.67
N GLY A 58 -20.03 -44.94 37.97
CA GLY A 58 -20.78 -46.15 37.64
C GLY A 58 -20.01 -47.10 36.72
N VAL A 59 -20.53 -48.34 36.61
CA VAL A 59 -19.94 -49.44 35.83
C VAL A 59 -20.72 -49.72 34.54
N LYS A 60 -21.78 -48.97 34.25
CA LYS A 60 -22.56 -49.10 33.03
C LYS A 60 -21.75 -48.72 31.81
N GLU A 61 -22.13 -49.25 30.66
CA GLU A 61 -21.45 -49.01 29.37
C GLU A 61 -21.30 -47.53 29.03
N ASP A 62 -22.36 -46.72 29.25
CA ASP A 62 -22.36 -45.28 29.03
C ASP A 62 -21.27 -44.55 29.84
N ALA A 63 -21.07 -44.94 31.10
CA ALA A 63 -20.03 -44.35 31.96
C ALA A 63 -18.61 -44.77 31.50
N ARG A 64 -18.46 -46.06 31.10
CA ARG A 64 -17.19 -46.59 30.59
C ARG A 64 -16.79 -45.92 29.26
N GLU A 65 -17.73 -45.78 28.32
CA GLU A 65 -17.48 -45.07 27.06
C GLU A 65 -17.07 -43.62 27.28
N LEU A 66 -17.78 -42.91 28.16
CA LEU A 66 -17.42 -41.54 28.47
C LEU A 66 -16.03 -41.43 29.09
N ASN A 67 -15.74 -42.24 30.08
CA ASN A 67 -14.43 -42.23 30.76
C ASN A 67 -13.29 -42.59 29.80
N PHE A 68 -13.47 -43.58 28.92
CA PHE A 68 -12.55 -43.88 27.83
C PHE A 68 -12.31 -42.72 26.89
N PHE A 69 -13.39 -42.00 26.51
CA PHE A 69 -13.30 -40.81 25.69
C PHE A 69 -12.49 -39.70 26.37
N LEU A 70 -12.73 -39.41 27.66
CA LEU A 70 -11.99 -38.39 28.40
C LEU A 70 -10.50 -38.76 28.54
N GLU A 71 -10.20 -40.04 28.80
CA GLU A 71 -8.84 -40.55 28.83
C GLU A 71 -8.14 -40.47 27.47
N SER A 72 -8.84 -40.78 26.39
CA SER A 72 -8.36 -40.61 25.03
C SER A 72 -8.03 -39.13 24.69
N LEU A 73 -8.84 -38.17 25.18
CA LEU A 73 -8.54 -36.74 25.05
C LEU A 73 -7.28 -36.38 25.83
N THR A 74 -7.16 -36.83 27.08
CA THR A 74 -5.96 -36.59 27.91
C THR A 74 -4.70 -37.12 27.23
N THR A 75 -4.75 -38.34 26.71
CA THR A 75 -3.64 -38.97 25.99
C THR A 75 -3.27 -38.14 24.73
N LYS A 76 -4.25 -37.69 23.95
CA LYS A 76 -4.01 -36.87 22.78
C LYS A 76 -3.35 -35.54 23.11
N VAL A 77 -3.82 -34.86 24.16
CA VAL A 77 -3.24 -33.58 24.58
C VAL A 77 -1.81 -33.75 25.06
N ASN A 78 -1.56 -34.79 25.89
CA ASN A 78 -0.22 -35.09 26.41
C ASN A 78 0.77 -35.49 25.28
N ALA A 79 0.32 -36.29 24.31
CA ALA A 79 1.12 -36.63 23.14
C ALA A 79 1.51 -35.40 22.33
N PHE A 80 0.54 -34.49 22.08
CA PHE A 80 0.81 -33.25 21.39
C PHE A 80 1.73 -32.30 22.18
N ARG A 81 1.56 -32.19 23.49
CA ARG A 81 2.45 -31.46 24.37
C ARG A 81 3.89 -32.01 24.29
N THR A 82 4.06 -33.33 24.30
CA THR A 82 5.38 -33.98 24.12
C THR A 82 5.98 -33.70 22.76
N GLU A 83 5.15 -33.66 21.70
CA GLU A 83 5.59 -33.26 20.34
C GLU A 83 6.12 -31.84 20.31
N LEU A 84 5.43 -30.87 20.94
CA LEU A 84 5.89 -29.49 21.05
C LEU A 84 7.21 -29.40 21.84
N LEU A 85 7.35 -30.14 22.94
CA LEU A 85 8.60 -30.20 23.71
C LEU A 85 9.77 -30.70 22.86
N ASN A 86 9.57 -31.79 22.11
CA ASN A 86 10.59 -32.36 21.23
C ASN A 86 10.99 -31.42 20.08
N GLN A 87 10.07 -30.51 19.69
CA GLN A 87 10.31 -29.49 18.67
C GLN A 87 10.87 -28.17 19.23
N GLU A 88 11.18 -28.13 20.54
CA GLU A 88 11.62 -26.92 21.27
C GLU A 88 10.66 -25.72 21.12
N LYS A 89 9.36 -25.99 20.91
CA LYS A 89 8.34 -24.98 20.79
C LYS A 89 7.77 -24.58 22.15
N PRO A 90 7.42 -23.30 22.34
CA PRO A 90 6.73 -22.88 23.54
C PRO A 90 5.37 -23.55 23.64
N ILE A 91 5.01 -23.99 24.85
CA ILE A 91 3.72 -24.62 25.15
C ILE A 91 2.83 -23.54 25.79
N ASN A 92 1.61 -23.41 25.28
CA ASN A 92 0.61 -22.53 25.84
C ASN A 92 -0.78 -23.17 25.82
N ALA A 93 -1.66 -22.75 26.71
CA ALA A 93 -3.00 -23.32 26.87
C ALA A 93 -3.88 -23.17 25.64
N VAL A 94 -3.67 -22.10 24.83
CA VAL A 94 -4.45 -21.83 23.61
C VAL A 94 -4.17 -22.90 22.56
N ASP A 95 -2.88 -23.20 22.31
CA ASP A 95 -2.47 -24.19 21.31
C ASP A 95 -2.96 -25.59 21.65
N LEU A 96 -2.91 -25.95 22.92
CA LEU A 96 -3.40 -27.27 23.39
C LEU A 96 -4.93 -27.38 23.23
N ILE A 97 -5.69 -26.33 23.54
CA ILE A 97 -7.15 -26.30 23.32
C ILE A 97 -7.49 -26.27 21.82
N ASP A 98 -6.75 -25.54 21.03
CA ASP A 98 -6.94 -25.51 19.57
C ASP A 98 -6.62 -26.86 18.92
N TYR A 99 -5.65 -27.60 19.47
CA TYR A 99 -5.37 -28.96 19.04
C TYR A 99 -6.56 -29.90 19.35
N VAL A 100 -7.14 -29.83 20.55
CA VAL A 100 -8.33 -30.61 20.94
C VAL A 100 -9.50 -30.31 19.98
N ASN A 101 -9.68 -29.04 19.60
CA ASN A 101 -10.74 -28.61 18.70
C ASN A 101 -10.43 -28.85 17.20
N GLY A 102 -9.28 -29.41 16.88
CA GLY A 102 -8.81 -29.59 15.49
C GLY A 102 -8.45 -28.28 14.79
N ARG A 103 -8.37 -27.18 15.53
CA ARG A 103 -8.03 -25.83 15.00
C ARG A 103 -6.53 -25.60 14.93
N TYR A 104 -5.73 -26.24 15.76
CA TYR A 104 -4.26 -26.09 15.75
C TYR A 104 -3.63 -26.44 14.39
N LYS A 105 -4.08 -27.54 13.75
CA LYS A 105 -3.64 -27.90 12.39
C LYS A 105 -4.08 -26.88 11.32
N ARG A 106 -5.23 -26.22 11.53
CA ARG A 106 -5.74 -25.21 10.61
C ARG A 106 -4.96 -23.91 10.75
N ARG A 107 -4.69 -23.41 11.96
CA ARG A 107 -3.92 -22.18 12.19
C ARG A 107 -2.49 -22.23 11.63
N ASN A 108 -1.96 -23.42 11.39
CA ASN A 108 -0.61 -23.58 10.83
C ASN A 108 -0.57 -23.59 9.30
N LYS A 109 -1.69 -23.40 8.61
CA LYS A 109 -1.74 -23.42 7.15
C LYS A 109 -1.70 -22.01 6.55
N VAL A 110 -0.99 -21.93 5.43
CA VAL A 110 -0.69 -20.65 4.76
C VAL A 110 -1.95 -19.94 4.25
N LEU A 111 -2.81 -20.66 3.54
CA LEU A 111 -3.99 -20.05 2.91
C LEU A 111 -5.12 -19.79 3.90
N GLU A 112 -5.18 -20.53 4.99
CA GLU A 112 -6.15 -20.29 6.07
C GLU A 112 -5.79 -19.01 6.83
N GLU A 113 -4.52 -18.81 7.23
CA GLU A 113 -4.07 -17.56 7.87
C GLU A 113 -4.21 -16.36 6.91
N PHE A 114 -3.97 -16.57 5.60
CA PHE A 114 -4.17 -15.53 4.61
C PHE A 114 -5.65 -15.15 4.49
N GLN A 115 -6.55 -16.13 4.60
CA GLN A 115 -7.98 -15.89 4.57
C GLN A 115 -8.45 -15.11 5.80
N GLU A 116 -8.02 -15.51 7.00
CA GLU A 116 -8.30 -14.79 8.24
C GLU A 116 -7.88 -13.31 8.15
N HIS A 117 -6.66 -13.05 7.64
CA HIS A 117 -6.22 -11.68 7.40
C HIS A 117 -7.13 -10.92 6.42
N ASN A 118 -7.62 -11.59 5.36
CA ASN A 118 -8.50 -10.93 4.38
C ASN A 118 -9.88 -10.63 4.97
N GLU A 119 -10.39 -11.48 5.85
CA GLU A 119 -11.63 -11.27 6.59
C GLU A 119 -11.52 -10.07 7.54
N GLU A 120 -10.42 -9.95 8.29
CA GLU A 120 -10.14 -8.76 9.10
C GLU A 120 -10.06 -7.47 8.24
N ILE A 121 -9.46 -7.55 7.04
CA ILE A 121 -9.43 -6.41 6.12
C ILE A 121 -10.84 -6.09 5.61
N ALA A 122 -11.68 -7.10 5.36
CA ALA A 122 -13.06 -6.88 4.92
C ALA A 122 -13.87 -6.11 5.99
N GLU A 123 -13.77 -6.51 7.25
CA GLU A 123 -14.40 -5.81 8.37
C GLU A 123 -13.96 -4.34 8.46
N LEU A 124 -12.65 -4.08 8.26
CA LEU A 124 -12.13 -2.71 8.25
C LEU A 124 -12.58 -1.89 7.02
N VAL A 125 -12.89 -2.56 5.91
CA VAL A 125 -13.49 -1.90 4.73
C VAL A 125 -14.96 -1.54 5.00
N GLU A 126 -15.72 -2.40 5.67
CA GLU A 126 -17.13 -2.16 6.02
C GLU A 126 -17.30 -0.91 6.90
N ILE A 127 -16.39 -0.70 7.86
CA ILE A 127 -16.40 0.50 8.73
C ILE A 127 -15.71 1.72 8.09
N GLY A 128 -15.24 1.61 6.83
CA GLY A 128 -14.59 2.72 6.11
C GLY A 128 -13.15 3.03 6.51
N ASP A 129 -12.52 2.23 7.37
CA ASP A 129 -11.10 2.42 7.77
C ASP A 129 -10.12 2.06 6.66
N LYS A 130 -10.50 1.14 5.78
CA LYS A 130 -9.72 0.74 4.61
C LYS A 130 -10.49 0.84 3.30
N ALA A 131 -9.76 1.18 2.23
CA ALA A 131 -10.35 1.22 0.89
C ALA A 131 -10.61 -0.19 0.34
N PRO A 132 -11.74 -0.43 -0.39
CA PRO A 132 -12.09 -1.72 -0.99
C PRO A 132 -10.97 -2.33 -1.85
N GLY A 133 -10.24 -1.52 -2.61
CA GLY A 133 -9.07 -1.96 -3.40
C GLY A 133 -7.91 -2.52 -2.57
N THR A 134 -7.91 -2.33 -1.24
CA THR A 134 -6.94 -3.00 -0.36
C THR A 134 -7.31 -4.46 -0.18
N LEU A 135 -8.57 -4.78 0.06
CA LEU A 135 -9.08 -6.14 0.14
C LEU A 135 -8.86 -6.90 -1.17
N GLU A 136 -9.26 -6.30 -2.30
CA GLU A 136 -9.08 -6.89 -3.64
C GLU A 136 -7.61 -7.28 -3.89
N ARG A 137 -6.67 -6.42 -3.54
CA ARG A 137 -5.23 -6.67 -3.69
C ARG A 137 -4.74 -7.86 -2.88
N TYR A 138 -5.20 -8.04 -1.64
CA TYR A 138 -4.82 -9.19 -0.82
C TYR A 138 -5.55 -10.47 -1.25
N THR A 139 -6.80 -10.38 -1.69
CA THR A 139 -7.54 -11.50 -2.27
C THR A 139 -6.83 -12.04 -3.53
N THR A 140 -6.40 -11.15 -4.43
CA THR A 140 -5.62 -11.51 -5.61
C THR A 140 -4.28 -12.14 -5.22
N ALA A 141 -3.58 -11.58 -4.23
CA ALA A 141 -2.31 -12.14 -3.76
C ALA A 141 -2.49 -13.55 -3.18
N ARG A 142 -3.56 -13.79 -2.41
CA ARG A 142 -3.92 -15.12 -1.88
C ARG A 142 -4.18 -16.12 -3.01
N SER A 143 -4.91 -15.70 -4.06
CA SER A 143 -5.17 -16.55 -5.22
C SER A 143 -3.86 -16.99 -5.89
N HIS A 144 -2.91 -16.08 -6.10
CA HIS A 144 -1.62 -16.43 -6.67
C HIS A 144 -0.81 -17.41 -5.81
N VAL A 145 -0.85 -17.27 -4.46
CA VAL A 145 -0.20 -18.23 -3.55
C VAL A 145 -0.88 -19.60 -3.65
N LYS A 146 -2.23 -19.65 -3.65
CA LYS A 146 -3.01 -20.89 -3.80
C LYS A 146 -2.68 -21.62 -5.10
N GLU A 147 -2.68 -20.88 -6.21
CA GLU A 147 -2.38 -21.44 -7.53
C GLU A 147 -0.94 -21.96 -7.60
N PHE A 148 0.02 -21.26 -7.00
CA PHE A 148 1.41 -21.72 -6.92
C PHE A 148 1.54 -23.00 -6.10
N ILE A 149 0.89 -23.07 -4.93
CA ILE A 149 0.89 -24.27 -4.08
C ILE A 149 0.35 -25.47 -4.87
N ARG A 150 -0.77 -25.30 -5.54
CA ARG A 150 -1.35 -26.36 -6.40
C ARG A 150 -0.45 -26.73 -7.59
N PHE A 151 0.17 -25.73 -8.21
CA PHE A 151 1.07 -25.95 -9.35
C PHE A 151 2.31 -26.75 -8.97
N LYS A 152 3.00 -26.32 -7.91
CA LYS A 152 4.30 -26.87 -7.51
C LYS A 152 4.20 -28.09 -6.63
N TYR A 153 3.27 -28.09 -5.65
CA TYR A 153 3.20 -29.08 -4.59
C TYR A 153 2.01 -30.04 -4.73
N LYS A 154 1.08 -29.79 -5.65
CA LYS A 154 -0.09 -30.65 -5.94
C LYS A 154 -1.01 -30.86 -4.74
N VAL A 155 -1.05 -29.90 -3.81
CA VAL A 155 -1.92 -29.90 -2.62
C VAL A 155 -2.74 -28.61 -2.57
N ASP A 156 -3.79 -28.60 -1.76
CA ASP A 156 -4.67 -27.43 -1.67
C ASP A 156 -4.10 -26.33 -0.77
N ASP A 157 -3.32 -26.68 0.23
CA ASP A 157 -2.67 -25.75 1.16
C ASP A 157 -1.43 -26.38 1.80
N LEU A 158 -0.52 -25.57 2.30
CA LEU A 158 0.72 -26.00 2.94
C LEU A 158 0.79 -25.52 4.40
N PRO A 159 1.41 -26.29 5.30
CA PRO A 159 1.77 -25.78 6.62
C PRO A 159 2.88 -24.72 6.49
N PHE A 160 2.87 -23.70 7.35
CA PHE A 160 3.93 -22.69 7.37
C PHE A 160 5.34 -23.28 7.55
N ALA A 161 5.47 -24.39 8.24
CA ALA A 161 6.74 -25.10 8.42
C ALA A 161 7.38 -25.57 7.09
N ALA A 162 6.60 -25.69 6.03
CA ALA A 162 7.09 -26.03 4.69
C ALA A 162 7.67 -24.81 3.94
N LEU A 163 7.46 -23.60 4.46
CA LEU A 163 7.98 -22.37 3.85
C LEU A 163 9.47 -22.21 4.18
N ASN A 164 10.28 -22.18 3.14
CA ASN A 164 11.71 -21.93 3.23
C ASN A 164 12.14 -20.93 2.14
N TYR A 165 13.42 -20.59 2.10
CA TYR A 165 13.97 -19.69 1.07
C TYR A 165 13.70 -20.20 -0.36
N GLU A 166 13.79 -21.51 -0.57
CA GLU A 166 13.54 -22.10 -1.90
C GLU A 166 12.09 -21.93 -2.33
N PHE A 167 11.13 -22.08 -1.41
CA PHE A 167 9.72 -21.77 -1.68
C PHE A 167 9.57 -20.33 -2.20
N VAL A 168 10.19 -19.35 -1.54
CA VAL A 168 10.10 -17.93 -1.93
C VAL A 168 10.69 -17.70 -3.32
N LYS A 169 11.86 -18.28 -3.60
CA LYS A 169 12.53 -18.23 -4.91
C LYS A 169 11.66 -18.84 -6.01
N ASN A 170 11.10 -20.01 -5.76
CA ASN A 170 10.23 -20.72 -6.71
C ASN A 170 8.91 -19.96 -6.94
N TYR A 171 8.33 -19.35 -5.91
CA TYR A 171 7.15 -18.52 -6.03
C TYR A 171 7.40 -17.28 -6.91
N ASN A 172 8.53 -16.59 -6.69
CA ASN A 172 8.93 -15.48 -7.56
C ASN A 172 9.13 -15.92 -9.02
N HIS A 173 9.77 -17.06 -9.22
CA HIS A 173 9.96 -17.62 -10.57
C HIS A 173 8.62 -17.94 -11.23
N TYR A 174 7.71 -18.62 -10.53
CA TYR A 174 6.36 -18.92 -11.01
C TYR A 174 5.57 -17.67 -11.40
N LEU A 175 5.58 -16.63 -10.57
CA LEU A 175 4.91 -15.37 -10.88
C LEU A 175 5.42 -14.76 -12.20
N ARG A 176 6.73 -14.85 -12.46
CA ARG A 176 7.36 -14.25 -13.63
C ARG A 176 7.21 -15.08 -14.90
N THR A 177 7.33 -16.40 -14.80
CA THR A 177 7.38 -17.30 -15.96
C THR A 177 6.03 -17.91 -16.31
N VAL A 178 5.23 -18.30 -15.33
CA VAL A 178 3.92 -18.93 -15.55
C VAL A 178 2.80 -17.88 -15.56
N ARG A 179 2.85 -16.91 -14.63
CA ARG A 179 1.83 -15.85 -14.54
C ARG A 179 2.18 -14.61 -15.37
N ASN A 180 3.32 -14.59 -16.04
CA ASN A 180 3.81 -13.49 -16.88
C ASN A 180 3.80 -12.12 -16.17
N CYS A 181 4.00 -12.11 -14.84
CA CYS A 181 4.08 -10.87 -14.09
C CYS A 181 5.39 -10.14 -14.37
N SER A 182 5.33 -8.82 -14.54
CA SER A 182 6.54 -8.01 -14.55
C SER A 182 7.29 -8.13 -13.21
N ASN A 183 8.60 -7.85 -13.20
CA ASN A 183 9.41 -7.90 -11.98
C ASN A 183 8.79 -7.12 -10.81
N ASN A 184 8.34 -5.88 -11.06
CA ASN A 184 7.76 -5.05 -10.01
C ASN A 184 6.39 -5.56 -9.52
N THR A 185 5.63 -6.22 -10.39
CA THR A 185 4.34 -6.84 -10.05
C THR A 185 4.56 -8.08 -9.19
N SER A 186 5.52 -8.96 -9.56
CA SER A 186 5.86 -10.13 -8.75
C SER A 186 6.33 -9.73 -7.35
N LEU A 187 7.18 -8.69 -7.24
CA LEU A 187 7.64 -8.17 -5.95
C LEU A 187 6.51 -7.59 -5.09
N LYS A 188 5.45 -7.03 -5.68
CA LYS A 188 4.27 -6.60 -4.93
C LYS A 188 3.52 -7.79 -4.33
N TYR A 189 3.29 -8.86 -5.10
CA TYR A 189 2.63 -10.07 -4.60
C TYR A 189 3.46 -10.75 -3.51
N ILE A 190 4.78 -10.82 -3.69
CA ILE A 190 5.71 -11.31 -2.66
C ILE A 190 5.62 -10.47 -1.40
N SER A 191 5.60 -9.13 -1.50
CA SER A 191 5.48 -8.24 -0.34
C SER A 191 4.14 -8.43 0.40
N ASN A 192 3.03 -8.62 -0.31
CA ASN A 192 1.73 -8.92 0.30
C ASN A 192 1.76 -10.27 1.03
N PHE A 193 2.35 -11.29 0.42
CA PHE A 193 2.49 -12.60 1.04
C PHE A 193 3.45 -12.58 2.24
N LYS A 194 4.57 -11.85 2.14
CA LYS A 194 5.49 -11.67 3.25
C LYS A 194 4.80 -11.10 4.49
N LYS A 195 3.83 -10.19 4.33
CA LYS A 195 3.06 -9.65 5.45
C LYS A 195 2.31 -10.76 6.21
N ILE A 196 1.73 -11.74 5.50
CA ILE A 196 1.04 -12.88 6.11
C ILE A 196 2.02 -13.77 6.86
N VAL A 197 3.19 -14.01 6.26
CA VAL A 197 4.25 -14.81 6.90
C VAL A 197 4.80 -14.12 8.15
N LEU A 198 5.01 -12.80 8.12
CA LEU A 198 5.43 -12.04 9.30
C LEU A 198 4.35 -12.05 10.40
N ARG A 199 3.07 -12.09 10.03
CA ARG A 199 1.98 -12.29 10.97
C ARG A 199 2.05 -13.67 11.63
N ALA A 200 2.38 -14.72 10.86
CA ALA A 200 2.59 -16.05 11.39
C ALA A 200 3.82 -16.13 12.30
N VAL A 201 4.89 -15.37 12.01
CA VAL A 201 6.04 -15.22 12.92
C VAL A 201 5.64 -14.53 14.22
N ALA A 202 4.86 -13.46 14.14
CA ALA A 202 4.38 -12.73 15.32
C ALA A 202 3.40 -13.53 16.19
N LYS A 203 2.74 -14.55 15.62
CA LYS A 203 1.86 -15.51 16.32
C LYS A 203 2.63 -16.77 16.77
N ASP A 204 3.95 -16.81 16.69
CA ASP A 204 4.81 -17.96 16.99
C ASP A 204 4.46 -19.26 16.23
N ILE A 205 3.77 -19.14 15.09
CA ILE A 205 3.44 -20.28 14.20
C ILE A 205 4.72 -20.81 13.52
N ILE A 206 5.63 -19.91 13.16
CA ILE A 206 6.96 -20.25 12.64
C ILE A 206 8.04 -19.42 13.35
N PRO A 207 9.23 -20.00 13.61
CA PRO A 207 10.28 -19.34 14.39
C PRO A 207 11.08 -18.30 13.59
N LYS A 208 11.07 -18.37 12.27
CA LYS A 208 11.93 -17.54 11.40
C LYS A 208 11.18 -17.11 10.14
N ASP A 209 11.49 -15.90 9.66
CA ASP A 209 11.00 -15.38 8.39
C ASP A 209 11.73 -16.02 7.19
N PRO A 210 11.08 -16.86 6.36
CA PRO A 210 11.68 -17.46 5.18
C PRO A 210 12.06 -16.45 4.09
N PHE A 211 11.54 -15.20 4.16
CA PHE A 211 11.87 -14.11 3.24
C PHE A 211 13.12 -13.33 3.66
N LYS A 212 13.73 -13.62 4.83
CA LYS A 212 14.85 -12.83 5.38
C LYS A 212 16.00 -12.65 4.38
N LEU A 213 16.33 -13.71 3.64
CA LEU A 213 17.41 -13.71 2.66
C LEU A 213 16.95 -13.34 1.23
N PHE A 214 15.65 -13.15 1.03
CA PHE A 214 15.13 -12.79 -0.28
C PHE A 214 15.29 -11.30 -0.55
N THR A 215 16.15 -10.96 -1.51
CA THR A 215 16.38 -9.59 -1.96
C THR A 215 15.78 -9.38 -3.35
N GLY A 216 14.69 -8.65 -3.42
CA GLY A 216 14.04 -8.27 -4.68
C GLY A 216 14.39 -6.85 -5.09
N LYS A 217 15.16 -6.66 -6.16
CA LYS A 217 15.47 -5.34 -6.69
C LYS A 217 14.37 -4.86 -7.64
N LYS A 218 13.71 -3.74 -7.29
CA LYS A 218 12.71 -3.11 -8.17
C LYS A 218 13.40 -2.51 -9.39
N THR A 219 12.82 -2.73 -10.56
CA THR A 219 13.22 -2.06 -11.79
C THR A 219 12.68 -0.63 -11.77
N LYS A 220 13.56 0.37 -11.91
CA LYS A 220 13.15 1.76 -12.05
C LYS A 220 12.43 1.94 -13.39
N VAL A 221 11.17 2.36 -13.36
CA VAL A 221 10.39 2.69 -14.55
C VAL A 221 10.37 4.21 -14.68
N LYS A 222 11.07 4.74 -15.68
CA LYS A 222 10.98 6.16 -16.01
C LYS A 222 9.59 6.43 -16.60
N ARG A 223 8.80 7.24 -15.92
CA ARG A 223 7.46 7.63 -16.34
C ARG A 223 7.49 9.11 -16.66
N LYS A 224 7.64 9.43 -17.92
CA LYS A 224 7.72 10.82 -18.40
C LYS A 224 6.36 11.54 -18.28
N PRO A 225 6.34 12.83 -17.92
CA PRO A 225 5.19 13.70 -18.11
C PRO A 225 4.94 13.92 -19.61
N LEU A 226 3.89 14.63 -19.96
CA LEU A 226 3.76 15.23 -21.29
C LEU A 226 4.71 16.43 -21.39
N THR A 227 5.34 16.59 -22.54
CA THR A 227 6.03 17.83 -22.90
C THR A 227 5.02 18.94 -23.18
N ARG A 228 5.45 20.19 -23.15
CA ARG A 228 4.54 21.33 -23.44
C ARG A 228 3.88 21.22 -24.83
N PRO A 229 4.61 20.88 -25.93
CA PRO A 229 3.97 20.69 -27.24
C PRO A 229 2.97 19.51 -27.28
N GLU A 230 3.23 18.42 -26.55
CA GLU A 230 2.29 17.29 -26.46
C GLU A 230 1.00 17.68 -25.73
N LEU A 231 1.12 18.42 -24.63
CA LEU A 231 -0.03 18.93 -23.89
C LEU A 231 -0.85 19.88 -24.78
N GLN A 232 -0.20 20.80 -25.49
CA GLN A 232 -0.84 21.72 -26.39
C GLN A 232 -1.60 21.01 -27.52
N ARG A 233 -1.04 19.95 -28.12
CA ARG A 233 -1.76 19.18 -29.15
C ARG A 233 -3.06 18.55 -28.59
N ILE A 234 -3.08 18.12 -27.33
CA ILE A 234 -4.29 17.61 -26.68
C ILE A 234 -5.30 18.74 -26.44
N GLU A 235 -4.84 19.91 -25.99
CA GLU A 235 -5.67 21.08 -25.69
C GLU A 235 -6.40 21.59 -26.93
N GLU A 236 -5.69 21.68 -28.06
CA GLU A 236 -6.18 22.27 -29.31
C GLU A 236 -6.98 21.28 -30.17
N LYS A 237 -6.84 19.96 -29.91
CA LYS A 237 -7.51 18.94 -30.74
C LYS A 237 -9.01 19.02 -30.62
N VAL A 238 -9.67 19.23 -31.75
CA VAL A 238 -11.12 19.13 -31.87
C VAL A 238 -11.51 17.69 -32.16
N PHE A 239 -12.38 17.11 -31.34
CA PHE A 239 -12.92 15.78 -31.53
C PHE A 239 -14.36 15.84 -32.04
N SER A 240 -14.71 15.07 -33.06
CA SER A 240 -16.10 14.88 -33.51
C SER A 240 -16.96 14.14 -32.47
N SER A 241 -16.35 13.35 -31.60
CA SER A 241 -17.03 12.61 -30.53
C SER A 241 -17.09 13.40 -29.23
N ALA A 242 -18.29 13.70 -28.76
CA ALA A 242 -18.51 14.37 -27.47
C ALA A 242 -17.86 13.62 -26.27
N ARG A 243 -17.83 12.27 -26.32
CA ARG A 243 -17.19 11.45 -25.27
C ARG A 243 -15.70 11.71 -25.14
N LEU A 244 -14.99 11.88 -26.28
CA LEU A 244 -13.56 12.17 -26.30
C LEU A 244 -13.28 13.60 -25.84
N SER A 245 -14.13 14.56 -26.25
CA SER A 245 -14.04 15.95 -25.80
C SER A 245 -14.14 16.06 -24.28
N VAL A 246 -15.12 15.39 -23.65
CA VAL A 246 -15.27 15.35 -22.18
C VAL A 246 -14.04 14.74 -21.52
N VAL A 247 -13.53 13.62 -22.02
CA VAL A 247 -12.36 12.94 -21.45
C VAL A 247 -11.09 13.78 -21.59
N ARG A 248 -10.92 14.45 -22.76
CA ARG A 248 -9.85 15.41 -22.99
C ARG A 248 -9.90 16.54 -21.96
N ASP A 249 -11.06 17.14 -21.75
CA ASP A 249 -11.22 18.28 -20.85
C ASP A 249 -10.93 17.88 -19.39
N ILE A 250 -11.45 16.74 -18.93
CA ILE A 250 -11.11 16.22 -17.58
C ILE A 250 -9.60 15.99 -17.45
N PHE A 251 -8.97 15.40 -18.47
CA PHE A 251 -7.53 15.15 -18.46
C PHE A 251 -6.71 16.43 -18.44
N VAL A 252 -7.06 17.41 -19.28
CA VAL A 252 -6.42 18.74 -19.32
C VAL A 252 -6.62 19.45 -17.99
N PHE A 253 -7.83 19.43 -17.43
CA PHE A 253 -8.09 19.97 -16.10
C PHE A 253 -7.15 19.38 -15.04
N GLN A 254 -6.96 18.04 -15.05
CA GLN A 254 -5.99 17.40 -14.17
C GLN A 254 -4.54 17.81 -14.44
N CYS A 255 -4.19 18.13 -15.69
CA CYS A 255 -2.86 18.66 -16.04
C CYS A 255 -2.62 20.07 -15.50
N TYR A 256 -3.66 20.85 -15.23
CA TYR A 256 -3.56 22.21 -14.71
C TYR A 256 -3.90 22.37 -13.22
N THR A 257 -4.40 21.31 -12.59
CA THR A 257 -4.72 21.31 -11.15
C THR A 257 -3.92 20.29 -10.34
N GLY A 258 -3.35 19.30 -11.01
CA GLY A 258 -2.66 18.20 -10.35
C GLY A 258 -3.57 17.26 -9.56
N LEU A 259 -4.88 17.43 -9.57
CA LEU A 259 -5.83 16.56 -8.87
C LEU A 259 -5.71 15.11 -9.33
N SER A 260 -5.90 14.18 -8.40
CA SER A 260 -6.06 12.77 -8.77
C SER A 260 -7.37 12.58 -9.53
N TYR A 261 -7.51 11.45 -10.24
CA TYR A 261 -8.78 11.18 -10.95
C TYR A 261 -10.00 11.30 -10.04
N ILE A 262 -9.94 10.70 -8.85
CA ILE A 262 -11.09 10.67 -7.94
C ILE A 262 -11.39 12.06 -7.38
N ASP A 263 -10.37 12.84 -7.04
CA ASP A 263 -10.53 14.17 -6.50
C ASP A 263 -11.09 15.13 -7.58
N ALA A 264 -10.67 14.96 -8.86
CA ALA A 264 -11.17 15.77 -9.97
C ALA A 264 -12.64 15.49 -10.30
N VAL A 265 -13.06 14.22 -10.35
CA VAL A 265 -14.44 13.86 -10.72
C VAL A 265 -15.45 14.01 -9.56
N GLN A 266 -14.97 14.12 -8.34
CA GLN A 266 -15.79 14.38 -7.15
C GLN A 266 -15.72 15.84 -6.68
N LEU A 267 -14.98 16.70 -7.41
CA LEU A 267 -14.85 18.11 -7.07
C LEU A 267 -16.22 18.78 -7.11
N LYS A 268 -16.63 19.37 -5.99
CA LYS A 268 -17.87 20.10 -5.83
C LYS A 268 -17.63 21.60 -5.87
N TRP A 269 -18.67 22.36 -6.18
CA TRP A 269 -18.62 23.82 -6.26
C TRP A 269 -18.27 24.51 -4.93
N ASP A 270 -18.67 23.94 -3.80
CA ASP A 270 -18.36 24.45 -2.45
C ASP A 270 -16.87 24.42 -2.11
N ARG A 271 -16.08 23.66 -2.89
CA ARG A 271 -14.62 23.56 -2.79
C ARG A 271 -13.88 24.59 -3.64
N ILE A 272 -14.57 25.31 -4.51
CA ILE A 272 -14.00 26.40 -5.29
C ILE A 272 -14.32 27.71 -4.59
N LYS A 273 -13.29 28.37 -4.09
CA LYS A 273 -13.42 29.60 -3.28
C LYS A 273 -12.45 30.67 -3.77
N GLU A 274 -12.78 31.91 -3.51
CA GLU A 274 -11.87 33.03 -3.70
C GLU A 274 -10.81 33.01 -2.58
N GLY A 275 -9.55 33.08 -2.97
CA GLY A 275 -8.41 33.15 -2.07
C GLY A 275 -8.14 34.59 -1.61
N ASN A 276 -7.21 34.77 -0.70
CA ASN A 276 -6.80 36.07 -0.18
C ASN A 276 -6.15 36.97 -1.22
N ASP A 277 -5.76 36.41 -2.35
CA ASP A 277 -5.17 37.12 -3.51
C ASP A 277 -6.21 37.52 -4.58
N GLY A 278 -7.51 37.30 -4.30
CA GLY A 278 -8.61 37.55 -5.23
C GLY A 278 -8.71 36.56 -6.38
N SER A 279 -7.87 35.54 -6.44
CA SER A 279 -7.96 34.47 -7.43
C SER A 279 -8.83 33.30 -6.93
N MET A 280 -9.32 32.49 -7.85
CA MET A 280 -10.10 31.29 -7.51
C MET A 280 -9.19 30.11 -7.16
N TRP A 281 -9.50 29.42 -6.09
CA TRP A 281 -8.75 28.29 -5.55
C TRP A 281 -9.62 27.05 -5.38
N ILE A 282 -9.02 25.87 -5.54
CA ILE A 282 -9.58 24.62 -5.03
C ILE A 282 -9.04 24.44 -3.62
N MET A 283 -9.94 24.47 -2.64
CA MET A 283 -9.64 24.20 -1.23
C MET A 283 -10.32 22.89 -0.83
N SER A 284 -9.54 21.81 -0.74
CA SER A 284 -10.10 20.47 -0.57
C SER A 284 -9.14 19.53 0.16
N ASP A 285 -9.73 18.61 0.94
CA ASP A 285 -9.00 17.51 1.53
C ASP A 285 -8.82 16.38 0.50
N ARG A 286 -7.63 15.88 0.36
CA ARG A 286 -7.34 14.78 -0.54
C ARG A 286 -7.96 13.48 -0.01
N GLN A 287 -8.83 12.85 -0.80
CA GLN A 287 -9.56 11.64 -0.38
C GLN A 287 -8.64 10.49 0.06
N LYS A 288 -7.51 10.30 -0.62
CA LYS A 288 -6.59 9.17 -0.34
C LYS A 288 -5.71 9.38 0.88
N SER A 289 -5.26 10.59 1.14
CA SER A 289 -4.27 10.93 2.18
C SER A 289 -4.83 11.77 3.31
N LYS A 290 -6.07 12.29 3.18
CA LYS A 290 -6.69 13.22 4.11
C LYS A 290 -5.79 14.44 4.42
N SER A 291 -4.93 14.82 3.44
CA SER A 291 -4.08 16.00 3.49
C SER A 291 -4.80 17.15 2.79
N ASP A 292 -4.76 18.33 3.39
CA ASP A 292 -5.26 19.57 2.79
C ASP A 292 -4.52 19.83 1.48
N THR A 293 -5.24 20.29 0.48
CA THR A 293 -4.68 20.71 -0.81
C THR A 293 -5.33 22.00 -1.25
N ASP A 294 -4.52 23.05 -1.30
CA ASP A 294 -4.93 24.37 -1.79
C ASP A 294 -4.24 24.60 -3.13
N ILE A 295 -5.04 24.72 -4.19
CA ILE A 295 -4.54 24.81 -5.56
C ILE A 295 -5.14 26.04 -6.23
N PRO A 296 -4.32 27.05 -6.60
CA PRO A 296 -4.80 28.17 -7.37
C PRO A 296 -5.22 27.71 -8.77
N LEU A 297 -6.38 28.16 -9.23
CA LEU A 297 -6.92 27.80 -10.54
C LEU A 297 -6.27 28.62 -11.64
N LEU A 298 -5.49 27.94 -12.47
CA LEU A 298 -4.91 28.52 -13.68
C LEU A 298 -5.99 28.80 -14.75
N PRO A 299 -5.79 29.78 -15.65
CA PRO A 299 -6.80 30.20 -16.64
C PRO A 299 -7.41 29.03 -17.42
N LYS A 300 -6.59 28.05 -17.83
CA LYS A 300 -7.07 26.87 -18.56
C LYS A 300 -8.01 26.00 -17.76
N ALA A 301 -7.79 25.87 -16.45
CA ALA A 301 -8.69 25.15 -15.56
C ALA A 301 -10.03 25.91 -15.42
N LEU A 302 -10.00 27.24 -15.31
CA LEU A 302 -11.20 28.07 -15.25
C LEU A 302 -12.03 28.00 -16.54
N GLU A 303 -11.41 28.02 -17.72
CA GLU A 303 -12.08 27.80 -19.00
C GLU A 303 -12.86 26.48 -19.03
N ILE A 304 -12.25 25.40 -18.54
CA ILE A 304 -12.89 24.08 -18.50
C ILE A 304 -14.05 24.05 -17.50
N ILE A 305 -13.90 24.68 -16.34
CA ILE A 305 -14.98 24.81 -15.35
C ILE A 305 -16.17 25.54 -15.96
N ALA A 306 -15.93 26.70 -16.59
CA ALA A 306 -16.96 27.51 -17.21
C ALA A 306 -17.70 26.77 -18.35
N LYS A 307 -17.05 25.86 -19.04
CA LYS A 307 -17.66 25.02 -20.07
C LYS A 307 -18.73 24.07 -19.53
N TYR A 308 -18.58 23.63 -18.28
CA TYR A 308 -19.46 22.62 -17.66
C TYR A 308 -20.36 23.16 -16.55
N ASP A 309 -20.38 24.48 -16.32
CA ASP A 309 -21.20 25.12 -15.27
C ASP A 309 -22.71 24.86 -15.44
N LYS A 310 -23.16 24.71 -16.68
CA LYS A 310 -24.56 24.43 -17.05
C LYS A 310 -24.80 23.02 -17.57
N ASP A 311 -23.81 22.13 -17.47
CA ASP A 311 -23.99 20.72 -17.89
C ASP A 311 -25.01 20.03 -16.97
N PRO A 312 -26.09 19.41 -17.52
CA PRO A 312 -27.16 18.81 -16.72
C PRO A 312 -26.66 17.73 -15.75
N LEU A 313 -25.65 16.93 -16.15
CA LEU A 313 -25.08 15.88 -15.29
C LEU A 313 -24.25 16.47 -14.15
N CYS A 314 -23.59 17.60 -14.40
CA CYS A 314 -22.85 18.33 -13.37
C CYS A 314 -23.81 18.96 -12.35
N LEU A 315 -24.87 19.58 -12.83
CA LEU A 315 -25.91 20.20 -11.98
C LEU A 315 -26.62 19.17 -11.10
N GLU A 316 -27.05 18.04 -11.68
CA GLU A 316 -27.71 16.95 -10.94
C GLU A 316 -26.84 16.42 -9.80
N ARG A 317 -25.54 16.32 -10.00
CA ARG A 317 -24.59 15.74 -9.04
C ARG A 317 -23.93 16.76 -8.13
N GLY A 318 -24.07 18.04 -8.42
CA GLY A 318 -23.38 19.14 -7.73
C GLY A 318 -21.87 19.09 -7.94
N THR A 319 -21.38 18.51 -9.06
CA THR A 319 -19.96 18.39 -9.38
C THR A 319 -19.53 19.39 -10.44
N VAL A 320 -18.26 19.78 -10.42
CA VAL A 320 -17.70 20.76 -11.36
C VAL A 320 -17.46 20.16 -12.73
N LEU A 321 -17.21 18.85 -12.82
CA LEU A 321 -16.91 18.15 -14.06
C LEU A 321 -17.81 16.93 -14.27
N PRO A 322 -18.08 16.53 -15.53
CA PRO A 322 -18.86 15.33 -15.82
C PRO A 322 -18.14 14.07 -15.33
N LEU A 323 -18.88 13.16 -14.70
CA LEU A 323 -18.33 11.90 -14.19
C LEU A 323 -18.12 10.89 -15.34
N ARG A 324 -16.94 10.29 -15.39
CA ARG A 324 -16.61 9.10 -16.18
C ARG A 324 -15.85 8.13 -15.28
N SER A 325 -16.06 6.82 -15.42
CA SER A 325 -15.28 5.85 -14.62
C SER A 325 -13.79 5.90 -15.01
N ASN A 326 -12.91 5.61 -14.03
CA ASN A 326 -11.46 5.61 -14.26
C ASN A 326 -11.05 4.63 -15.38
N GLN A 327 -11.76 3.51 -15.50
CA GLN A 327 -11.53 2.55 -16.57
C GLN A 327 -11.83 3.20 -17.94
N LYS A 328 -13.00 3.82 -18.10
CA LYS A 328 -13.39 4.52 -19.35
C LYS A 328 -12.47 5.70 -19.65
N MET A 329 -12.10 6.48 -18.63
CA MET A 329 -11.09 7.53 -18.81
C MET A 329 -9.81 6.98 -19.45
N ASN A 330 -9.25 5.91 -18.86
CA ASN A 330 -7.99 5.33 -19.36
C ASN A 330 -8.15 4.61 -20.72
N GLU A 331 -9.33 4.10 -21.07
CA GLU A 331 -9.62 3.55 -22.39
C GLU A 331 -9.63 4.67 -23.46
N TYR A 332 -10.38 5.75 -23.23
CA TYR A 332 -10.47 6.86 -24.19
C TYR A 332 -9.19 7.69 -24.26
N LEU A 333 -8.42 7.77 -23.20
CA LEU A 333 -7.11 8.42 -23.23
C LEU A 333 -6.11 7.71 -24.16
N LYS A 334 -6.27 6.42 -24.44
CA LYS A 334 -5.47 5.75 -25.48
C LYS A 334 -5.86 6.22 -26.87
N GLU A 335 -7.18 6.30 -27.14
CA GLU A 335 -7.71 6.81 -28.42
C GLU A 335 -7.28 8.27 -28.65
N ILE A 336 -7.32 9.10 -27.58
CA ILE A 336 -6.83 10.49 -27.64
C ILE A 336 -5.32 10.54 -27.92
N ALA A 337 -4.52 9.66 -27.32
CA ALA A 337 -3.09 9.60 -27.58
C ALA A 337 -2.79 9.33 -29.05
N ASP A 338 -3.47 8.36 -29.65
CA ASP A 338 -3.33 8.00 -31.05
C ASP A 338 -3.75 9.18 -31.98
N LEU A 339 -4.89 9.82 -31.69
CA LEU A 339 -5.40 10.95 -32.47
C LEU A 339 -4.56 12.24 -32.34
N CYS A 340 -3.77 12.37 -31.27
CA CYS A 340 -2.88 13.50 -31.02
C CYS A 340 -1.41 13.18 -31.33
N ASP A 341 -1.11 12.05 -31.96
CA ASP A 341 0.25 11.59 -32.25
C ASP A 341 1.18 11.60 -31.01
N ILE A 342 0.69 11.02 -29.90
CA ILE A 342 1.43 10.89 -28.64
C ILE A 342 1.85 9.44 -28.50
N ARG A 343 3.15 9.18 -28.62
CA ARG A 343 3.71 7.82 -28.56
C ARG A 343 3.61 7.18 -27.19
N GLU A 344 3.57 7.99 -26.15
CA GLU A 344 3.54 7.49 -24.77
C GLU A 344 2.10 7.24 -24.31
N LYS A 345 1.91 6.15 -23.54
CA LYS A 345 0.60 5.80 -22.99
C LYS A 345 0.05 6.90 -22.09
N LEU A 346 -1.08 7.47 -22.47
CA LEU A 346 -1.85 8.39 -21.63
C LEU A 346 -2.64 7.61 -20.56
N ASN A 347 -2.70 8.19 -19.38
CA ASN A 347 -3.57 7.77 -18.29
C ASN A 347 -3.76 8.94 -17.31
N THR A 348 -4.77 8.89 -16.46
CA THR A 348 -5.08 9.95 -15.49
C THR A 348 -3.91 10.30 -14.57
N HIS A 349 -3.04 9.35 -14.25
CA HIS A 349 -1.86 9.62 -13.42
C HIS A 349 -0.76 10.39 -14.17
N LYS A 350 -0.70 10.29 -15.52
CA LYS A 350 0.21 11.10 -16.32
C LYS A 350 -0.17 12.58 -16.26
N ALA A 351 -1.47 12.92 -16.21
CA ALA A 351 -1.92 14.31 -16.03
C ALA A 351 -1.30 14.95 -14.78
N ARG A 352 -1.38 14.27 -13.65
CA ARG A 352 -0.80 14.74 -12.39
C ARG A 352 0.73 14.92 -12.45
N ARG A 353 1.43 14.05 -13.21
CA ARG A 353 2.88 14.21 -13.47
C ARG A 353 3.16 15.41 -14.36
N THR A 354 2.32 15.64 -15.37
CA THR A 354 2.40 16.79 -16.26
C THR A 354 2.21 18.10 -15.49
N PHE A 355 1.25 18.14 -14.55
CA PHE A 355 1.13 19.27 -13.63
C PHE A 355 2.42 19.49 -12.85
N ALA A 356 2.91 18.46 -12.16
CA ALA A 356 4.08 18.58 -11.29
C ALA A 356 5.35 18.99 -12.03
N SER A 357 5.58 18.48 -13.25
CA SER A 357 6.81 18.74 -14.01
C SER A 357 6.60 19.89 -15.00
N THR A 358 5.80 19.65 -16.03
CA THR A 358 5.69 20.54 -17.20
C THR A 358 4.99 21.85 -16.87
N VAL A 359 3.92 21.81 -16.04
CA VAL A 359 3.12 23.01 -15.75
C VAL A 359 3.70 23.81 -14.59
N THR A 360 4.32 23.16 -13.58
CA THR A 360 4.79 23.87 -12.38
C THR A 360 6.32 23.94 -12.27
N LEU A 361 7.01 22.83 -12.02
CA LEU A 361 8.48 22.82 -11.77
C LEU A 361 9.27 23.42 -12.93
N ASN A 362 8.94 23.08 -14.18
CA ASN A 362 9.62 23.62 -15.36
C ASN A 362 9.31 25.12 -15.60
N ASN A 363 8.34 25.69 -14.88
CA ASN A 363 8.04 27.13 -14.88
C ASN A 363 8.47 27.85 -13.60
N GLY A 364 9.38 27.26 -12.82
CA GLY A 364 10.02 27.92 -11.68
C GLY A 364 9.26 27.82 -10.36
N VAL A 365 8.15 27.05 -10.28
CA VAL A 365 7.47 26.81 -9.01
C VAL A 365 8.34 25.87 -8.16
N SER A 366 8.59 26.25 -6.90
CA SER A 366 9.44 25.42 -6.02
C SER A 366 8.83 24.05 -5.75
N ILE A 367 9.68 23.04 -5.59
CA ILE A 367 9.25 21.66 -5.33
C ILE A 367 8.45 21.52 -4.01
N HIS A 368 8.71 22.40 -3.04
CA HIS A 368 7.98 22.42 -1.77
C HIS A 368 6.54 22.89 -1.98
N VAL A 369 6.33 23.93 -2.80
CA VAL A 369 4.98 24.41 -3.16
C VAL A 369 4.24 23.35 -3.96
N VAL A 370 4.91 22.71 -4.93
CA VAL A 370 4.31 21.60 -5.71
C VAL A 370 3.94 20.42 -4.82
N LYS A 371 4.77 20.11 -3.81
CA LYS A 371 4.47 19.08 -2.80
C LYS A 371 3.16 19.37 -2.08
N GLU A 372 2.95 20.61 -1.61
CA GLU A 372 1.72 21.03 -0.90
C GLU A 372 0.51 20.92 -1.84
N MET A 373 0.56 21.53 -3.04
CA MET A 373 -0.52 21.44 -4.03
C MET A 373 -0.87 20.00 -4.40
N LEU A 374 0.10 19.08 -4.39
CA LEU A 374 -0.13 17.68 -4.64
C LEU A 374 -0.59 16.92 -3.38
N GLY A 375 -0.55 17.48 -2.19
CA GLY A 375 -0.83 16.79 -0.93
C GLY A 375 0.07 15.57 -0.72
N HIS A 376 1.37 15.71 -0.96
CA HIS A 376 2.37 14.66 -0.73
C HIS A 376 2.96 14.78 0.67
N TYR A 377 3.15 13.66 1.37
CA TYR A 377 3.76 13.64 2.71
C TYR A 377 5.24 14.02 2.71
N SER A 378 5.96 13.74 1.61
CA SER A 378 7.39 14.00 1.53
C SER A 378 7.78 14.60 0.18
N VAL A 379 8.83 15.40 0.17
CA VAL A 379 9.44 15.94 -1.06
C VAL A 379 9.89 14.82 -1.98
N GLN A 380 10.39 13.73 -1.43
CA GLN A 380 10.83 12.56 -2.19
C GLN A 380 9.72 11.96 -3.08
N GLN A 381 8.45 12.03 -2.65
CA GLN A 381 7.32 11.63 -3.50
C GLN A 381 7.14 12.57 -4.70
N THR A 382 7.44 13.86 -4.51
CA THR A 382 7.35 14.87 -5.58
C THR A 382 8.54 14.77 -6.52
N GLU A 383 9.73 14.44 -6.03
CA GLU A 383 10.93 14.18 -6.83
C GLU A 383 10.74 13.05 -7.85
N GLU A 384 9.91 12.04 -7.54
CA GLU A 384 9.56 11.00 -8.52
C GLU A 384 8.82 11.55 -9.76
N TYR A 385 8.25 12.74 -9.65
CA TYR A 385 7.55 13.45 -10.74
C TYR A 385 8.44 14.52 -11.39
N ALA A 386 9.46 15.00 -10.70
CA ALA A 386 10.35 16.05 -11.18
C ALA A 386 11.28 15.50 -12.28
N ILE A 387 10.93 15.82 -13.52
CA ILE A 387 11.83 15.60 -14.68
C ILE A 387 12.22 16.97 -15.17
N THR A 388 13.50 17.32 -14.98
CA THR A 388 14.06 18.56 -15.47
C THR A 388 14.40 18.40 -16.95
N GLU A 389 13.80 19.20 -17.80
CA GLU A 389 14.10 19.26 -19.22
C GLU A 389 15.36 20.09 -19.49
N GLN A 390 16.07 19.82 -20.61
CA GLN A 390 17.28 20.57 -20.95
C GLN A 390 17.02 22.07 -21.10
N GLU A 391 15.86 22.45 -21.62
CA GLU A 391 15.44 23.85 -21.75
C GLU A 391 15.35 24.54 -20.38
N THR A 392 14.84 23.87 -19.37
CA THR A 392 14.79 24.40 -18.00
C THR A 392 16.19 24.60 -17.44
N ILE A 393 17.10 23.63 -17.62
CA ILE A 393 18.50 23.76 -17.20
C ILE A 393 19.16 24.94 -17.92
N SER A 394 18.93 25.07 -19.24
CA SER A 394 19.47 26.13 -20.05
C SER A 394 19.00 27.51 -19.60
N ARG A 395 17.69 27.64 -19.32
CA ARG A 395 17.08 28.90 -18.82
C ARG A 395 17.67 29.30 -17.46
N GLU A 396 17.71 28.38 -16.50
CA GLU A 396 18.25 28.66 -15.16
C GLU A 396 19.74 29.03 -15.21
N MET A 397 20.51 28.33 -16.06
CA MET A 397 21.94 28.65 -16.24
C MET A 397 22.16 29.99 -16.95
N ASN A 398 21.30 30.38 -17.89
CA ASN A 398 21.38 31.71 -18.52
C ASN A 398 21.03 32.80 -17.52
N ALA A 399 19.97 32.62 -16.72
CA ALA A 399 19.62 33.57 -15.66
C ALA A 399 20.74 33.68 -14.59
N LEU A 400 21.45 32.58 -14.30
CA LEU A 400 22.63 32.60 -13.42
C LEU A 400 23.78 33.39 -14.08
N LYS A 401 24.05 33.19 -15.38
CA LYS A 401 25.09 33.96 -16.10
C LYS A 401 24.81 35.44 -16.04
N GLU A 402 23.57 35.87 -16.35
CA GLU A 402 23.17 37.26 -16.27
C GLU A 402 23.39 37.87 -14.88
N ARG A 403 23.03 37.15 -13.82
CA ARG A 403 23.29 37.60 -12.44
C ARG A 403 24.79 37.72 -12.12
N LEU A 404 25.59 36.79 -12.56
CA LEU A 404 27.05 36.83 -12.36
C LEU A 404 27.70 37.95 -13.15
N ASP A 405 27.24 38.22 -14.39
CA ASP A 405 27.72 39.32 -15.21
C ASP A 405 27.31 40.68 -14.64
N THR A 406 26.11 40.78 -14.06
CA THR A 406 25.68 42.00 -13.36
C THR A 406 26.55 42.28 -12.13
N VAL A 407 26.87 41.23 -11.33
CA VAL A 407 27.77 41.38 -10.20
C VAL A 407 29.18 41.83 -10.63
N LYS A 408 29.71 41.29 -11.76
CA LYS A 408 30.99 41.75 -12.32
C LYS A 408 30.93 43.23 -12.71
N LYS A 409 29.88 43.69 -13.41
CA LYS A 409 29.73 45.10 -13.79
C LYS A 409 29.67 46.02 -12.58
N VAL A 410 28.91 45.67 -11.56
CA VAL A 410 28.84 46.46 -10.31
C VAL A 410 30.22 46.53 -9.63
N GLN A 411 30.97 45.40 -9.58
CA GLN A 411 32.30 45.41 -9.03
C GLN A 411 33.31 46.20 -9.87
N GLU A 412 33.17 46.21 -11.21
CA GLU A 412 34.02 47.04 -12.11
C GLU A 412 33.71 48.51 -12.00
N ASP A 413 32.45 48.88 -11.73
CA ASP A 413 32.03 50.31 -11.56
C ASP A 413 32.33 50.84 -10.14
N GLU A 414 32.44 49.98 -9.09
CA GLU A 414 32.83 50.37 -7.74
C GLU A 414 34.35 50.40 -7.52
N VAL A 415 35.12 49.80 -8.42
CA VAL A 415 36.60 49.83 -8.37
C VAL A 415 37.06 51.18 -8.97
N GLY A 416 37.41 52.09 -8.08
CA GLY A 416 37.97 53.39 -8.49
C GLY A 416 39.20 53.23 -9.41
N ASP A 417 39.45 54.26 -10.24
CA ASP A 417 40.49 54.24 -11.28
C ASP A 417 41.88 53.86 -10.78
N ASP A 418 42.18 54.07 -9.51
CA ASP A 418 43.42 53.62 -8.87
C ASP A 418 43.58 52.08 -8.78
N LEU A 419 42.48 51.36 -8.52
CA LEU A 419 42.56 49.88 -8.49
C LEU A 419 42.59 49.29 -9.89
N LYS A 420 42.00 49.96 -10.89
CA LYS A 420 42.14 49.58 -12.30
C LYS A 420 43.57 49.71 -12.76
N MET A 421 44.29 50.77 -12.36
CA MET A 421 45.71 50.98 -12.64
C MET A 421 46.59 49.92 -11.97
N ILE A 422 46.30 49.59 -10.73
CA ILE A 422 47.03 48.54 -9.99
C ILE A 422 46.83 47.17 -10.64
N LEU A 423 45.62 46.80 -11.06
CA LEU A 423 45.31 45.57 -11.76
C LEU A 423 45.97 45.49 -13.16
N LEU A 424 46.03 46.59 -13.88
CA LEU A 424 46.70 46.69 -15.15
C LEU A 424 48.21 46.52 -15.00
N GLN A 425 48.81 47.13 -13.97
CA GLN A 425 50.24 46.97 -13.66
C GLN A 425 50.55 45.52 -13.26
N PHE A 426 49.73 44.90 -12.41
CA PHE A 426 49.89 43.50 -11.99
C PHE A 426 49.80 42.53 -13.18
N LYS A 427 48.88 42.73 -14.13
CA LYS A 427 48.79 41.95 -15.37
C LYS A 427 50.06 42.08 -16.20
N LYS A 428 50.59 43.29 -16.33
CA LYS A 428 51.82 43.54 -17.08
C LYS A 428 53.02 42.83 -16.42
N ASP A 429 53.17 42.98 -15.13
CA ASP A 429 54.22 42.32 -14.34
C ASP A 429 54.13 40.78 -14.42
N PHE A 430 52.93 40.25 -14.41
CA PHE A 430 52.69 38.79 -14.55
C PHE A 430 52.99 38.28 -15.97
N GLU A 431 52.71 39.03 -17.00
CA GLU A 431 53.07 38.71 -18.39
C GLU A 431 54.59 38.76 -18.60
N ASP A 432 55.29 39.74 -18.02
CA ASP A 432 56.74 39.85 -18.07
C ASP A 432 57.46 38.75 -17.27
N PHE A 433 56.89 38.39 -16.11
CA PHE A 433 57.35 37.21 -15.35
C PHE A 433 57.18 35.91 -16.16
N ARG A 434 56.07 35.74 -16.82
CA ARG A 434 55.79 34.56 -17.67
C ARG A 434 56.73 34.48 -18.86
N LYS A 435 57.12 35.61 -19.47
CA LYS A 435 58.11 35.69 -20.55
C LYS A 435 59.55 35.42 -20.06
N SER A 436 59.87 35.72 -18.80
CA SER A 436 61.17 35.43 -18.19
C SER A 436 61.38 33.97 -17.84
N GLN A 437 60.28 33.22 -17.60
CA GLN A 437 60.32 31.78 -17.31
C GLN A 437 60.34 30.90 -18.57
N SER A 438 60.10 31.49 -19.75
CA SER A 438 60.07 30.79 -21.05
C SER A 438 61.36 30.99 -21.88
N LYS A 439 62.45 31.54 -21.29
CA LYS A 439 63.82 31.54 -21.77
C LYS A 439 64.67 30.63 -20.87
#